data_4e365ae170b97c81eadfd0f3172c0a88
#
_entry.id   4e365ae170b97c81eadfd0f3172c0a88
#
_cell.length_a   1.000
_cell.length_b   1.000
_cell.length_c   1.000
_cell.angle_alpha   90.00
_cell.angle_beta   90.00
_cell.angle_gamma   90.00
#
_symmetry.space_group_name_H-M   'P 1'
#
loop_
_entity.id
_entity.type
_entity.pdbx_description
1 polymer ?
#
loop_
_entity_poly.entity_id
_entity_poly.type
_entity_poly.pdbx_seq_one_letter_code
_entity_poly.pdbx_strand_id
1 'polypeptide(L)'
;GGFISGKIVDSLIIGILCYIGTSMIGTPYKLLVSVIVGVTNVIPFFGPYLGAIPSAFIILMVNPVQCLYFLIFILVLQQFDGNILGPKILGNSTGLSSFMVIVAILLFGGLMGIPGMIIGVPLWAVMVAGVRHFRDHELRKKSMPTDEKMYENLQYIDPKTLQPVEFSQNKNSEQNSSKENESEDTHL
;
A
#
# COMPACT_ATOMS: atom_id res chain seq x y z
N GLY A 1 12.01 9.82 -6.73
CA GLY A 1 12.66 10.13 -5.42
C GLY A 1 11.71 10.17 -4.23
N GLY A 2 10.41 10.45 -4.42
CA GLY A 2 9.48 10.75 -3.32
C GLY A 2 9.27 9.63 -2.29
N PHE A 3 9.29 8.36 -2.69
CA PHE A 3 9.10 7.24 -1.76
C PHE A 3 10.25 7.10 -0.76
N ILE A 4 11.50 7.13 -1.23
CA ILE A 4 12.68 6.97 -0.36
C ILE A 4 12.81 8.16 0.59
N SER A 5 12.69 9.39 0.09
CA SER A 5 12.72 10.58 0.94
C SER A 5 11.56 10.60 1.95
N GLY A 6 10.36 10.22 1.53
CA GLY A 6 9.22 10.06 2.43
C GLY A 6 9.50 9.05 3.55
N LYS A 7 10.09 7.89 3.21
CA LYS A 7 10.39 6.85 4.19
C LYS A 7 11.52 7.25 5.16
N ILE A 8 12.48 8.04 4.72
CA ILE A 8 13.52 8.61 5.61
C ILE A 8 12.89 9.61 6.59
N VAL A 9 12.03 10.50 6.12
CA VAL A 9 11.32 11.46 6.98
C VAL A 9 10.43 10.74 7.99
N ASP A 10 9.66 9.75 7.54
CA ASP A 10 8.84 8.89 8.38
C ASP A 10 9.64 8.22 9.49
N SER A 11 10.75 7.58 9.13
CA SER A 11 11.67 6.92 10.08
C SER A 11 12.28 7.88 11.11
N LEU A 12 12.60 9.10 10.69
CA LEU A 12 13.09 10.13 11.59
C LEU A 12 12.01 10.55 12.62
N ILE A 13 10.77 10.75 12.14
CA ILE A 13 9.64 11.09 13.01
C ILE A 13 9.38 9.97 14.02
N ILE A 14 9.33 8.72 13.55
CA ILE A 14 9.15 7.55 14.41
C ILE A 14 10.28 7.42 15.44
N GLY A 15 11.53 7.65 15.06
CA GLY A 15 12.67 7.66 15.99
C GLY A 15 12.52 8.73 17.08
N ILE A 16 12.09 9.94 16.72
CA ILE A 16 11.85 11.04 17.68
C ILE A 16 10.68 10.69 18.62
N LEU A 17 9.55 10.23 18.07
CA LEU A 17 8.40 9.82 18.89
C LEU A 17 8.74 8.66 19.82
N CYS A 18 9.53 7.70 19.34
CA CYS A 18 10.03 6.60 20.16
C CYS A 18 10.91 7.12 21.31
N TYR A 19 11.79 8.08 21.07
CA TYR A 19 12.61 8.69 22.11
C TYR A 19 11.78 9.42 23.15
N ILE A 20 10.78 10.17 22.75
CA ILE A 20 9.86 10.87 23.66
C ILE A 20 9.11 9.85 24.54
N GLY A 21 8.48 8.85 23.92
CA GLY A 21 7.69 7.85 24.62
C GLY A 21 8.53 7.00 25.58
N THR A 22 9.69 6.51 25.15
CA THR A 22 10.62 5.74 25.99
C THR A 22 11.20 6.58 27.12
N SER A 23 11.36 7.90 26.92
CA SER A 23 11.76 8.84 27.97
C SER A 23 10.66 9.03 29.03
N MET A 24 9.40 9.09 28.61
CA MET A 24 8.24 9.20 29.54
C MET A 24 8.06 7.91 30.37
N ILE A 25 8.28 6.75 29.77
CA ILE A 25 8.20 5.44 30.44
C ILE A 25 9.40 5.24 31.40
N GLY A 26 10.48 5.96 31.20
CA GLY A 26 11.73 5.78 31.96
C GLY A 26 12.51 4.54 31.50
N THR A 27 12.38 4.14 30.23
CA THR A 27 13.02 2.95 29.69
C THR A 27 14.53 3.03 29.71
N PRO A 28 15.27 1.97 30.08
CA PRO A 28 16.72 1.94 29.99
C PRO A 28 17.18 2.05 28.55
N TYR A 29 18.35 2.65 28.34
CA TYR A 29 18.93 2.81 26.99
C TYR A 29 18.02 3.49 25.98
N LYS A 30 17.15 4.41 26.41
CA LYS A 30 16.13 5.08 25.56
C LYS A 30 16.65 5.61 24.23
N LEU A 31 17.85 6.22 24.23
CA LEU A 31 18.46 6.74 23.00
C LEU A 31 18.80 5.60 22.03
N LEU A 32 19.45 4.54 22.52
CA LEU A 32 19.81 3.38 21.72
C LEU A 32 18.58 2.71 21.12
N VAL A 33 17.57 2.46 21.96
CA VAL A 33 16.28 1.85 21.55
C VAL A 33 15.61 2.69 20.45
N SER A 34 15.55 4.01 20.64
CA SER A 34 14.90 4.91 19.69
C SER A 34 15.66 5.00 18.36
N VAL A 35 16.98 4.98 18.38
CA VAL A 35 17.82 4.93 17.18
C VAL A 35 17.60 3.60 16.43
N ILE A 36 17.60 2.47 17.15
CA ILE A 36 17.35 1.15 16.54
C ILE A 36 15.98 1.16 15.86
N VAL A 37 14.91 1.55 16.57
CA VAL A 37 13.54 1.58 16.03
C VAL A 37 13.44 2.54 14.85
N GLY A 38 13.98 3.75 14.96
CA GLY A 38 13.95 4.74 13.89
C GLY A 38 14.69 4.27 12.64
N VAL A 39 15.92 3.78 12.78
CA VAL A 39 16.74 3.31 11.65
C VAL A 39 16.10 2.10 10.95
N THR A 40 15.64 1.13 11.73
CA THR A 40 15.00 -0.07 11.14
C THR A 40 13.68 0.26 10.44
N ASN A 41 12.95 1.30 10.89
CA ASN A 41 11.68 1.72 10.28
C ASN A 41 11.83 2.19 8.82
N VAL A 42 13.03 2.45 8.33
CA VAL A 42 13.30 2.71 6.90
C VAL A 42 12.87 1.50 6.04
N ILE A 43 12.97 0.29 6.58
CA ILE A 43 12.58 -0.94 5.90
C ILE A 43 11.05 -1.10 6.01
N PRO A 44 10.30 -1.01 4.89
CA PRO A 44 8.85 -1.13 4.92
C PRO A 44 8.42 -2.50 5.46
N PHE A 45 7.35 -2.55 6.24
CA PHE A 45 6.75 -3.72 6.88
C PHE A 45 7.63 -4.46 7.90
N PHE A 46 8.89 -4.74 7.57
CA PHE A 46 9.79 -5.49 8.45
C PHE A 46 10.51 -4.61 9.48
N GLY A 47 10.70 -3.32 9.15
CA GLY A 47 11.42 -2.38 10.00
C GLY A 47 10.93 -2.33 11.46
N PRO A 48 9.62 -2.19 11.70
CA PRO A 48 9.05 -2.19 13.04
C PRO A 48 9.43 -3.41 13.88
N TYR A 49 9.38 -4.60 13.28
CA TYR A 49 9.71 -5.84 13.99
C TYR A 49 11.21 -5.98 14.23
N LEU A 50 12.04 -5.60 13.24
CA LEU A 50 13.51 -5.60 13.35
C LEU A 50 14.01 -4.63 14.41
N GLY A 51 13.28 -3.54 14.66
CA GLY A 51 13.59 -2.59 15.71
C GLY A 51 13.03 -2.99 17.08
N ALA A 52 11.77 -3.43 17.14
CA ALA A 52 11.10 -3.74 18.39
C ALA A 52 11.69 -4.98 19.10
N ILE A 53 12.01 -6.05 18.35
CA ILE A 53 12.49 -7.32 18.94
C ILE A 53 13.82 -7.12 19.69
N PRO A 54 14.91 -6.61 19.08
CA PRO A 54 16.17 -6.42 19.81
C PRO A 54 16.05 -5.37 20.91
N SER A 55 15.25 -4.31 20.70
CA SER A 55 15.00 -3.30 21.72
C SER A 55 14.29 -3.88 22.94
N ALA A 56 13.24 -4.68 22.74
CA ALA A 56 12.53 -5.36 23.81
C ALA A 56 13.46 -6.32 24.57
N PHE A 57 14.34 -7.04 23.88
CA PHE A 57 15.31 -7.93 24.51
C PHE A 57 16.31 -7.17 25.41
N ILE A 58 16.85 -6.04 24.92
CA ILE A 58 17.76 -5.18 25.70
C ILE A 58 17.06 -4.66 26.96
N ILE A 59 15.80 -4.21 26.86
CA ILE A 59 15.03 -3.68 27.99
C ILE A 59 14.69 -4.81 28.98
N LEU A 60 14.30 -5.98 28.47
CA LEU A 60 13.94 -7.16 29.27
C LEU A 60 15.08 -7.60 30.20
N MET A 61 16.33 -7.54 29.71
CA MET A 61 17.51 -7.89 30.52
C MET A 61 17.72 -6.96 31.69
N VAL A 62 17.20 -5.73 31.67
CA VAL A 62 17.36 -4.73 32.71
C VAL A 62 16.14 -4.68 33.63
N ASN A 63 14.95 -4.55 33.02
CA ASN A 63 13.69 -4.43 33.75
C ASN A 63 12.52 -5.02 32.98
N PRO A 64 11.98 -6.20 33.37
CA PRO A 64 10.89 -6.86 32.71
C PRO A 64 9.59 -6.04 32.68
N VAL A 65 9.32 -5.25 33.74
CA VAL A 65 8.11 -4.41 33.80
C VAL A 65 8.17 -3.28 32.77
N GLN A 66 9.34 -2.64 32.64
CA GLN A 66 9.54 -1.60 31.62
C GLN A 66 9.50 -2.18 30.19
N CYS A 67 9.92 -3.42 30.01
CA CYS A 67 9.77 -4.13 28.75
C CYS A 67 8.29 -4.28 28.37
N LEU A 68 7.41 -4.63 29.31
CA LEU A 68 5.98 -4.72 29.08
C LEU A 68 5.40 -3.36 28.64
N TYR A 69 5.73 -2.28 29.34
CA TYR A 69 5.30 -0.92 28.95
C TYR A 69 5.84 -0.52 27.57
N PHE A 70 7.09 -0.85 27.28
CA PHE A 70 7.68 -0.62 25.96
C PHE A 70 6.94 -1.38 24.86
N LEU A 71 6.57 -2.66 25.07
CA LEU A 71 5.83 -3.45 24.10
C LEU A 71 4.45 -2.85 23.80
N ILE A 72 3.73 -2.43 24.82
CA ILE A 72 2.44 -1.75 24.65
C ILE A 72 2.64 -0.44 23.89
N PHE A 73 3.61 0.36 24.28
CA PHE A 73 3.92 1.64 23.64
C PHE A 73 4.30 1.46 22.16
N ILE A 74 5.18 0.49 21.84
CA ILE A 74 5.62 0.27 20.47
C ILE A 74 4.47 -0.20 19.59
N LEU A 75 3.53 -1.01 20.09
CA LEU A 75 2.33 -1.40 19.36
C LEU A 75 1.46 -0.17 19.03
N VAL A 76 1.24 0.72 19.98
CA VAL A 76 0.50 1.97 19.75
C VAL A 76 1.23 2.85 18.73
N LEU A 77 2.54 2.99 18.86
CA LEU A 77 3.37 3.76 17.93
C LEU A 77 3.28 3.20 16.50
N GLN A 78 3.28 1.88 16.33
CA GLN A 78 3.15 1.22 15.03
C GLN A 78 1.75 1.41 14.43
N GLN A 79 0.70 1.41 15.25
CA GLN A 79 -0.64 1.72 14.78
C GLN A 79 -0.74 3.17 14.30
N PHE A 80 -0.08 4.09 15.00
CA PHE A 80 0.01 5.49 14.59
C PHE A 80 0.80 5.65 13.28
N ASP A 81 1.91 4.95 13.14
CA ASP A 81 2.71 4.93 11.91
C ASP A 81 1.88 4.41 10.72
N GLY A 82 1.33 3.22 10.83
CA GLY A 82 0.63 2.55 9.74
C GLY A 82 -0.66 3.24 9.31
N ASN A 83 -1.41 3.85 10.24
CA ASN A 83 -2.73 4.42 9.95
C ASN A 83 -2.71 5.94 9.71
N ILE A 84 -1.71 6.66 10.22
CA ILE A 84 -1.67 8.13 10.15
C ILE A 84 -0.43 8.64 9.42
N LEU A 85 0.78 8.25 9.87
CA LEU A 85 2.03 8.75 9.28
C LEU A 85 2.25 8.20 7.88
N GLY A 86 2.15 6.88 7.72
CA GLY A 86 2.35 6.22 6.45
C GLY A 86 1.49 6.82 5.33
N PRO A 87 0.15 6.89 5.45
CA PRO A 87 -0.71 7.52 4.46
C PRO A 87 -0.42 9.01 4.23
N LYS A 88 -0.06 9.77 5.27
CA LYS A 88 0.25 11.21 5.14
C LYS A 88 1.58 11.49 4.47
N ILE A 89 2.62 10.71 4.76
CA ILE A 89 3.99 10.96 4.29
C ILE A 89 4.24 10.27 2.95
N LEU A 90 3.83 9.01 2.83
CA LEU A 90 4.04 8.21 1.63
C LEU A 90 2.92 8.43 0.61
N GLY A 91 1.69 8.74 1.08
CA GLY A 91 0.51 8.95 0.25
C GLY A 91 0.23 7.75 -0.65
N ASN A 92 -0.50 7.99 -1.75
CA ASN A 92 -0.71 7.01 -2.82
C ASN A 92 0.48 7.00 -3.81
N SER A 93 1.69 7.31 -3.33
CA SER A 93 2.86 7.63 -4.17
C SER A 93 3.35 6.47 -5.03
N THR A 94 2.97 5.24 -4.74
CA THR A 94 3.42 4.07 -5.51
C THR A 94 2.34 3.53 -6.46
N GLY A 95 1.06 3.82 -6.23
CA GLY A 95 -0.05 3.23 -7.00
C GLY A 95 -0.07 1.69 -6.98
N LEU A 96 0.65 1.08 -6.02
CA LEU A 96 0.76 -0.36 -5.84
C LEU A 96 -0.18 -0.83 -4.74
N SER A 97 -0.77 -2.01 -4.90
CA SER A 97 -1.47 -2.68 -3.80
C SER A 97 -0.47 -3.14 -2.73
N SER A 98 -0.92 -3.25 -1.47
CA SER A 98 -0.09 -3.73 -0.36
C SER A 98 0.56 -5.09 -0.66
N PHE A 99 -0.14 -5.97 -1.37
CA PHE A 99 0.38 -7.26 -1.81
C PHE A 99 1.60 -7.10 -2.73
N MET A 100 1.52 -6.22 -3.73
CA MET A 100 2.64 -5.97 -4.65
C MET A 100 3.85 -5.38 -3.94
N VAL A 101 3.63 -4.57 -2.90
CA VAL A 101 4.72 -4.03 -2.09
C VAL A 101 5.43 -5.14 -1.31
N ILE A 102 4.68 -6.07 -0.70
CA ILE A 102 5.26 -7.23 0.00
C ILE A 102 6.07 -8.11 -0.97
N VAL A 103 5.51 -8.41 -2.15
CA VAL A 103 6.22 -9.20 -3.18
C VAL A 103 7.52 -8.51 -3.60
N ALA A 104 7.49 -7.19 -3.82
CA ALA A 104 8.69 -6.41 -4.17
C ALA A 104 9.77 -6.51 -3.09
N ILE A 105 9.39 -6.36 -1.80
CA ILE A 105 10.32 -6.45 -0.68
C ILE A 105 10.94 -7.85 -0.57
N LEU A 106 10.13 -8.91 -0.68
CA LEU A 106 10.61 -10.28 -0.61
C LEU A 106 11.53 -10.62 -1.77
N LEU A 107 11.17 -10.24 -2.99
CA LEU A 107 11.95 -10.50 -4.20
C LEU A 107 13.31 -9.78 -4.16
N PHE A 108 13.27 -8.45 -4.00
CA PHE A 108 14.51 -7.65 -4.00
C PHE A 108 15.30 -7.81 -2.71
N GLY A 109 14.63 -8.09 -1.59
CA GLY A 109 15.29 -8.44 -0.32
C GLY A 109 16.04 -9.76 -0.43
N GLY A 110 15.49 -10.77 -1.09
CA GLY A 110 16.15 -12.04 -1.35
C GLY A 110 17.35 -11.93 -2.30
N LEU A 111 17.30 -10.98 -3.25
CA LEU A 111 18.38 -10.77 -4.23
C LEU A 111 19.50 -9.88 -3.70
N MET A 112 19.17 -8.80 -2.98
CA MET A 112 20.10 -7.73 -2.61
C MET A 112 20.16 -7.47 -1.10
N GLY A 113 19.45 -8.25 -0.28
CA GLY A 113 19.37 -8.04 1.16
C GLY A 113 18.66 -6.73 1.55
N ILE A 114 19.12 -6.09 2.63
CA ILE A 114 18.52 -4.86 3.17
C ILE A 114 18.43 -3.71 2.14
N PRO A 115 19.48 -3.39 1.36
CA PRO A 115 19.36 -2.40 0.28
C PRO A 115 18.25 -2.73 -0.71
N GLY A 116 18.09 -4.00 -1.07
CA GLY A 116 17.03 -4.47 -1.97
C GLY A 116 15.62 -4.26 -1.40
N MET A 117 15.43 -4.44 -0.10
CA MET A 117 14.14 -4.18 0.56
C MET A 117 13.73 -2.70 0.46
N ILE A 118 14.68 -1.78 0.54
CA ILE A 118 14.43 -0.33 0.47
C ILE A 118 14.18 0.12 -0.97
N ILE A 119 15.04 -0.32 -1.91
CA ILE A 119 14.98 0.09 -3.32
C ILE A 119 13.95 -0.72 -4.11
N GLY A 120 13.61 -1.92 -3.64
CA GLY A 120 12.72 -2.87 -4.33
C GLY A 120 11.34 -2.29 -4.62
N VAL A 121 10.74 -1.58 -3.67
CA VAL A 121 9.41 -0.97 -3.86
C VAL A 121 9.41 0.08 -4.98
N PRO A 122 10.33 1.06 -5.03
CA PRO A 122 10.45 1.96 -6.17
C PRO A 122 10.73 1.27 -7.50
N LEU A 123 11.60 0.26 -7.52
CA LEU A 123 11.90 -0.50 -8.74
C LEU A 123 10.67 -1.25 -9.25
N TRP A 124 9.96 -1.93 -8.34
CA TRP A 124 8.72 -2.62 -8.68
C TRP A 124 7.65 -1.67 -9.21
N ALA A 125 7.52 -0.47 -8.60
CA ALA A 125 6.61 0.56 -9.07
C ALA A 125 6.91 0.99 -10.51
N VAL A 126 8.18 1.18 -10.86
CA VAL A 126 8.62 1.52 -12.23
C VAL A 126 8.31 0.37 -13.19
N MET A 127 8.57 -0.89 -12.80
CA MET A 127 8.25 -2.06 -13.62
C MET A 127 6.75 -2.16 -13.90
N VAL A 128 5.91 -2.03 -12.88
CA VAL A 128 4.44 -2.06 -13.01
C VAL A 128 3.94 -0.89 -13.85
N ALA A 129 4.49 0.31 -13.67
CA ALA A 129 4.17 1.47 -14.49
C ALA A 129 4.54 1.26 -15.97
N GLY A 130 5.69 0.63 -16.25
CA GLY A 130 6.11 0.26 -17.58
C GLY A 130 5.14 -0.73 -18.25
N VAL A 131 4.74 -1.77 -17.53
CA VAL A 131 3.75 -2.76 -18.02
C VAL A 131 2.40 -2.10 -18.28
N ARG A 132 1.93 -1.22 -17.37
CA ARG A 132 0.68 -0.45 -17.58
C ARG A 132 0.76 0.44 -18.82
N HIS A 133 1.87 1.15 -18.99
CA HIS A 133 2.07 2.01 -20.16
C HIS A 133 2.06 1.22 -21.48
N PHE A 134 2.72 0.05 -21.49
CA PHE A 134 2.72 -0.84 -22.66
C PHE A 134 1.32 -1.37 -22.97
N ARG A 135 0.59 -1.83 -21.94
CA ARG A 135 -0.80 -2.26 -22.07
C ARG A 135 -1.68 -1.14 -22.64
N ASP A 136 -1.59 0.07 -22.08
CA ASP A 136 -2.40 1.21 -22.49
C ASP A 136 -2.10 1.63 -23.94
N HIS A 137 -0.84 1.49 -24.37
CA HIS A 137 -0.44 1.74 -25.73
C HIS A 137 -1.09 0.73 -26.72
N GLU A 138 -1.08 -0.54 -26.37
CA GLU A 138 -1.72 -1.60 -27.19
C GLU A 138 -3.26 -1.47 -27.21
N LEU A 139 -3.88 -1.13 -26.08
CA LEU A 139 -5.32 -0.89 -26.02
C LEU A 139 -5.74 0.31 -26.88
N ARG A 140 -4.96 1.40 -26.86
CA ARG A 140 -5.20 2.56 -27.73
C ARG A 140 -5.12 2.22 -29.22
N LYS A 141 -4.18 1.38 -29.63
CA LYS A 141 -4.07 0.92 -31.02
C LYS A 141 -5.33 0.15 -31.48
N LYS A 142 -5.99 -0.55 -30.55
CA LYS A 142 -7.21 -1.31 -30.79
C LYS A 142 -8.48 -0.50 -30.55
N SER A 143 -8.38 0.82 -30.30
CA SER A 143 -9.51 1.71 -29.96
C SER A 143 -10.32 1.23 -28.75
N MET A 144 -9.69 0.49 -27.83
CA MET A 144 -10.31 0.02 -26.59
C MET A 144 -10.12 1.04 -25.47
N PRO A 145 -11.09 1.19 -24.54
CA PRO A 145 -10.94 2.05 -23.38
C PRO A 145 -9.79 1.60 -22.50
N THR A 146 -9.03 2.55 -21.95
CA THR A 146 -7.88 2.29 -21.05
C THR A 146 -8.25 2.30 -19.57
N ASP A 147 -9.51 2.61 -19.22
CA ASP A 147 -9.97 2.67 -17.84
C ASP A 147 -10.28 1.28 -17.29
N GLU A 148 -9.51 0.86 -16.26
CA GLU A 148 -9.67 -0.45 -15.61
C GLU A 148 -11.06 -0.66 -15.02
N LYS A 149 -11.73 0.41 -14.58
CA LYS A 149 -13.05 0.34 -13.95
C LYS A 149 -14.15 -0.09 -14.96
N MET A 150 -13.96 0.21 -16.23
CA MET A 150 -14.90 -0.21 -17.29
C MET A 150 -14.88 -1.73 -17.51
N TYR A 151 -13.81 -2.42 -17.07
CA TYR A 151 -13.67 -3.87 -17.22
C TYR A 151 -14.07 -4.65 -15.94
N GLU A 152 -14.28 -3.96 -14.83
CA GLU A 152 -14.64 -4.59 -13.54
C GLU A 152 -16.06 -5.18 -13.54
N ASN A 153 -16.99 -4.52 -14.28
CA ASN A 153 -18.40 -4.94 -14.43
C ASN A 153 -18.74 -5.37 -15.87
N LEU A 154 -17.78 -5.91 -16.59
CA LEU A 154 -17.92 -6.26 -17.99
C LEU A 154 -18.81 -7.50 -18.17
N GLN A 155 -19.87 -7.40 -18.95
CA GLN A 155 -20.67 -8.55 -19.37
C GLN A 155 -20.09 -9.18 -20.64
N TYR A 156 -19.79 -8.39 -21.65
CA TYR A 156 -19.12 -8.82 -22.89
C TYR A 156 -18.54 -7.60 -23.63
N ILE A 157 -17.67 -7.87 -24.61
CA ILE A 157 -17.16 -6.85 -25.53
C ILE A 157 -17.95 -6.99 -26.83
N ASP A 158 -18.61 -5.91 -27.28
CA ASP A 158 -19.32 -5.91 -28.56
C ASP A 158 -18.32 -6.14 -29.72
N PRO A 159 -18.47 -7.22 -30.49
CA PRO A 159 -17.53 -7.56 -31.55
C PRO A 159 -17.54 -6.57 -32.73
N LYS A 160 -18.54 -5.70 -32.85
CA LYS A 160 -18.65 -4.70 -33.94
C LYS A 160 -18.01 -3.35 -33.54
N THR A 161 -18.22 -2.91 -32.31
CA THR A 161 -17.74 -1.61 -31.80
C THR A 161 -16.47 -1.72 -30.99
N LEU A 162 -16.08 -2.94 -30.57
CA LEU A 162 -14.97 -3.22 -29.65
C LEU A 162 -15.08 -2.46 -28.33
N GLN A 163 -16.31 -2.06 -27.94
CA GLN A 163 -16.56 -1.36 -26.69
C GLN A 163 -17.06 -2.30 -25.59
N PRO A 164 -16.68 -2.07 -24.32
CA PRO A 164 -17.20 -2.83 -23.20
C PRO A 164 -18.66 -2.50 -22.94
N VAL A 165 -19.49 -3.53 -22.76
CA VAL A 165 -20.90 -3.40 -22.37
C VAL A 165 -21.02 -3.77 -20.89
N GLU A 166 -21.49 -2.82 -20.07
CA GLU A 166 -21.67 -2.99 -18.64
C GLU A 166 -22.98 -3.72 -18.30
N PHE A 167 -22.98 -4.48 -17.22
CA PHE A 167 -24.14 -5.26 -16.74
C PHE A 167 -25.37 -4.38 -16.43
N SER A 168 -25.19 -3.10 -16.12
CA SER A 168 -26.27 -2.16 -15.81
C SER A 168 -26.95 -1.58 -17.06
N GLN A 169 -26.25 -1.48 -18.20
CA GLN A 169 -26.81 -0.93 -19.42
C GLN A 169 -27.76 -1.91 -20.13
N ASN A 170 -27.53 -3.22 -19.98
CA ASN A 170 -28.39 -4.24 -20.59
C ASN A 170 -29.78 -4.29 -19.95
N LYS A 171 -29.93 -4.07 -18.64
CA LYS A 171 -31.23 -4.00 -17.97
C LYS A 171 -32.08 -2.83 -18.46
N ASN A 172 -31.46 -1.69 -18.80
CA ASN A 172 -32.19 -0.52 -19.27
C ASN A 172 -32.60 -0.64 -20.73
N SER A 173 -31.82 -1.35 -21.55
CA SER A 173 -32.21 -1.63 -22.97
C SER A 173 -33.31 -2.68 -23.07
N GLU A 174 -33.31 -3.72 -22.23
CA GLU A 174 -34.40 -4.71 -22.17
C GLU A 174 -35.70 -4.13 -21.62
N GLN A 175 -35.65 -3.21 -20.64
CA GLN A 175 -36.82 -2.51 -20.13
C GLN A 175 -37.42 -1.51 -21.13
N ASN A 176 -36.59 -0.86 -21.95
CA ASN A 176 -37.08 0.05 -22.98
C ASN A 176 -37.70 -0.69 -24.16
N SER A 177 -37.09 -1.79 -24.62
CA SER A 177 -37.67 -2.60 -25.70
C SER A 177 -38.96 -3.31 -25.27
N SER A 178 -39.11 -3.67 -23.99
CA SER A 178 -40.36 -4.23 -23.46
C SER A 178 -41.50 -3.19 -23.40
N LYS A 179 -41.16 -1.92 -23.10
CA LYS A 179 -42.13 -0.82 -23.05
C LYS A 179 -42.57 -0.34 -24.47
N GLU A 180 -41.68 -0.40 -25.46
CA GLU A 180 -42.02 -0.10 -26.84
C GLU A 180 -42.98 -1.15 -27.44
N ASN A 181 -42.76 -2.42 -27.17
CA ASN A 181 -43.65 -3.50 -27.62
C ASN A 181 -45.03 -3.46 -26.93
N GLU A 182 -45.13 -3.07 -25.65
CA GLU A 182 -46.41 -2.89 -24.97
C GLU A 182 -47.21 -1.68 -25.45
N SER A 183 -46.55 -0.67 -26.02
CA SER A 183 -47.23 0.52 -26.58
C SER A 183 -47.74 0.30 -27.99
N GLU A 184 -47.18 -0.61 -28.77
CA GLU A 184 -47.69 -0.98 -30.13
C GLU A 184 -48.90 -1.90 -30.07
N ASP A 185 -49.02 -2.76 -29.06
CA ASP A 185 -50.19 -3.65 -28.91
C ASP A 185 -51.45 -2.98 -28.37
N THR A 186 -51.39 -1.72 -27.95
CA THR A 186 -52.55 -0.97 -27.37
C THR A 186 -53.27 -0.10 -28.42
N HIS A 187 -52.80 -0.07 -29.67
CA HIS A 187 -53.36 0.74 -30.74
C HIS A 187 -53.96 -0.05 -31.94
N LEU A 188 -54.36 -1.33 -31.74
CA LEU A 188 -55.13 -2.15 -32.69
C LEU A 188 -56.54 -2.43 -32.11
#